data_9a8b91cab89377ef2e981f80025ca5be
#
_entry.id   9a8b91cab89377ef2e981f80025ca5be
#
_cell.length_a   1.000
_cell.length_b   1.000
_cell.length_c   1.000
_cell.angle_alpha   90.00
_cell.angle_beta   90.00
_cell.angle_gamma   90.00
#
_symmetry.space_group_name_H-M   'P 1'
#
loop_
_entity.id
_entity.type
_entity.pdbx_description
1 polymer ?
#
loop_
_entity_poly.entity_id
_entity_poly.type
_entity_poly.pdbx_seq_one_letter_code
_entity_poly.pdbx_strand_id
1 'polypeptide(L)'
;EQFPTEQVIDHMLAVARNGAAVVTFADWSNPLQRESFNEDGKHFPMYDLSDPSVMNYLCQMTDQNHSFDTLVSLAIMPFTAPDPLYDVCADRAYDKDFREQMRSSVDGMDDYGSNIAWRGGQAARELSRAQIAEIVEMQAQRALYYKKLGFDMVTLHCAYRATLFSRFLSPLTNHRTDEYGVDIAGRSRIIRELCARIRELCGQDILIELQITGSEPGGTRIEETIELARLCEGLVDIFQFRAQSPNNNHPTGYNSKLHIYKTLEDCAAVKASGTG
;
A
#
# COMPACT_ATOMS: atom_id res chain seq x y z
N GLU A 1 -13.20 15.66 -14.32
CA GLU A 1 -11.92 15.88 -15.02
C GLU A 1 -10.85 14.97 -14.41
N GLN A 2 -10.07 14.33 -15.25
CA GLN A 2 -9.11 13.27 -14.87
C GLN A 2 -7.69 13.83 -14.66
N PHE A 3 -7.58 15.07 -14.21
CA PHE A 3 -6.30 15.72 -14.01
C PHE A 3 -6.10 16.07 -12.54
N PRO A 4 -4.86 15.96 -12.05
CA PRO A 4 -4.50 16.55 -10.78
C PRO A 4 -4.87 18.04 -10.80
N THR A 5 -5.33 18.58 -9.69
CA THR A 5 -5.68 20.00 -9.58
C THR A 5 -4.56 20.77 -8.88
N GLU A 6 -4.42 22.06 -9.17
CA GLU A 6 -3.50 22.95 -8.45
C GLU A 6 -3.70 22.87 -6.92
N GLN A 7 -4.93 22.60 -6.47
CA GLN A 7 -5.24 22.44 -5.05
C GLN A 7 -4.47 21.27 -4.39
N VAL A 8 -4.13 20.22 -5.13
CA VAL A 8 -3.31 19.12 -4.60
C VAL A 8 -1.88 19.57 -4.38
N ILE A 9 -1.31 20.33 -5.34
CA ILE A 9 0.02 20.94 -5.18
C ILE A 9 0.00 21.88 -3.97
N ASP A 10 -0.96 22.79 -3.91
CA ASP A 10 -1.09 23.76 -2.82
C ASP A 10 -1.21 23.11 -1.46
N HIS A 11 -1.96 21.99 -1.38
CA HIS A 11 -2.08 21.23 -0.13
C HIS A 11 -0.73 20.63 0.29
N MET A 12 -0.01 20.00 -0.63
CA MET A 12 1.31 19.43 -0.34
C MET A 12 2.32 20.52 0.04
N LEU A 13 2.31 21.64 -0.67
CA LEU A 13 3.14 22.81 -0.36
C LEU A 13 2.82 23.42 1.01
N ALA A 14 1.55 23.44 1.40
CA ALA A 14 1.20 23.90 2.74
C ALA A 14 1.81 23.03 3.83
N VAL A 15 1.91 21.73 3.61
CA VAL A 15 2.57 20.79 4.52
C VAL A 15 4.09 20.98 4.49
N ALA A 16 4.70 21.10 3.32
CA ALA A 16 6.13 21.35 3.13
C ALA A 16 6.58 22.64 3.80
N ARG A 17 5.86 23.75 3.58
CA ARG A 17 6.13 25.07 4.22
C ARG A 17 6.10 25.03 5.74
N ASN A 18 5.39 24.07 6.32
CA ASN A 18 5.35 23.86 7.76
C ASN A 18 6.42 22.90 8.29
N GLY A 19 7.43 22.58 7.47
CA GLY A 19 8.62 21.83 7.86
C GLY A 19 8.48 20.32 7.82
N ALA A 20 7.57 19.78 7.01
CA ALA A 20 7.54 18.34 6.75
C ALA A 20 8.78 17.91 5.97
N ALA A 21 9.48 16.88 6.45
CA ALA A 21 10.63 16.32 5.75
C ALA A 21 10.20 15.54 4.49
N VAL A 22 9.02 14.94 4.51
CA VAL A 22 8.45 14.16 3.40
C VAL A 22 6.97 14.49 3.25
N VAL A 23 6.51 14.66 2.03
CA VAL A 23 5.09 14.66 1.67
C VAL A 23 4.79 13.47 0.77
N THR A 24 3.65 12.81 0.98
CA THR A 24 3.30 11.60 0.23
C THR A 24 2.13 11.87 -0.71
N PHE A 25 2.35 11.61 -1.98
CA PHE A 25 1.32 11.64 -3.01
C PHE A 25 0.72 10.25 -3.20
N ALA A 26 -0.60 10.15 -3.09
CA ALA A 26 -1.31 8.91 -3.37
C ALA A 26 -1.55 8.79 -4.87
N ASP A 27 -0.98 7.74 -5.47
CA ASP A 27 -1.14 7.50 -6.90
C ASP A 27 -2.48 6.86 -7.23
N TRP A 28 -3.35 7.63 -7.82
CA TRP A 28 -4.65 7.20 -8.35
C TRP A 28 -4.61 6.81 -9.83
N SER A 29 -3.42 6.76 -10.43
CA SER A 29 -3.25 6.34 -11.83
C SER A 29 -3.08 4.83 -12.01
N ASN A 30 -3.26 4.04 -10.95
CA ASN A 30 -3.03 2.60 -10.96
C ASN A 30 -3.96 1.88 -11.95
N PRO A 31 -3.46 1.32 -13.06
CA PRO A 31 -4.29 0.59 -14.01
C PRO A 31 -5.01 -0.62 -13.37
N LEU A 32 -4.52 -1.11 -12.23
CA LEU A 32 -5.16 -2.15 -11.45
C LEU A 32 -6.45 -1.67 -10.75
N GLN A 33 -6.70 -0.36 -10.73
CA GLN A 33 -7.89 0.24 -10.14
C GLN A 33 -8.90 0.70 -11.21
N ARG A 34 -8.58 0.54 -12.50
CA ARG A 34 -9.44 0.96 -13.61
C ARG A 34 -10.86 0.40 -13.53
N GLU A 35 -11.04 -0.71 -12.84
CA GLU A 35 -12.31 -1.40 -12.69
C GLU A 35 -12.87 -1.35 -11.26
N SER A 36 -12.33 -0.51 -10.38
CA SER A 36 -12.99 -0.22 -9.11
C SER A 36 -14.17 0.72 -9.37
N PHE A 37 -15.32 0.13 -9.60
CA PHE A 37 -16.57 0.83 -9.81
C PHE A 37 -17.26 1.09 -8.49
N ASN A 38 -17.81 2.28 -8.34
CA ASN A 38 -18.95 2.49 -7.47
C ASN A 38 -20.16 1.80 -8.08
N GLU A 39 -21.09 1.33 -7.27
CA GLU A 39 -22.37 0.74 -7.71
C GLU A 39 -23.12 1.64 -8.69
N ASP A 40 -22.87 2.94 -8.66
CA ASP A 40 -23.40 3.97 -9.57
C ASP A 40 -22.69 4.07 -10.93
N GLY A 41 -21.72 3.21 -11.23
CA GLY A 41 -20.93 3.26 -12.47
C GLY A 41 -20.03 4.49 -12.59
N LYS A 42 -19.79 5.23 -11.49
CA LYS A 42 -18.89 6.36 -11.47
C LYS A 42 -17.46 5.86 -11.25
N HIS A 43 -16.60 6.17 -12.20
CA HIS A 43 -15.16 5.89 -12.08
C HIS A 43 -14.51 6.91 -11.14
N PHE A 44 -13.61 6.44 -10.26
CA PHE A 44 -12.64 7.37 -9.70
C PHE A 44 -11.80 7.95 -10.85
N PRO A 45 -11.61 9.27 -10.90
CA PRO A 45 -10.79 9.88 -11.93
C PRO A 45 -9.37 9.33 -11.76
N MET A 46 -8.89 8.69 -12.82
CA MET A 46 -7.53 8.17 -12.87
C MET A 46 -6.70 9.04 -13.79
N TYR A 47 -5.46 9.29 -13.41
CA TYR A 47 -4.54 10.03 -14.25
C TYR A 47 -4.06 9.15 -15.41
N ASP A 48 -4.06 9.70 -16.61
CA ASP A 48 -3.35 9.10 -17.73
C ASP A 48 -1.87 9.52 -17.65
N LEU A 49 -1.03 8.61 -17.19
CA LEU A 49 0.42 8.87 -17.08
C LEU A 49 1.12 9.03 -18.43
N SER A 50 0.47 8.73 -19.55
CA SER A 50 0.99 9.01 -20.88
C SER A 50 0.68 10.44 -21.37
N ASP A 51 -0.19 11.17 -20.67
CA ASP A 51 -0.52 12.55 -20.99
C ASP A 51 0.61 13.49 -20.54
N PRO A 52 1.24 14.24 -21.47
CA PRO A 52 2.32 15.17 -21.13
C PRO A 52 1.91 16.24 -20.11
N SER A 53 0.64 16.63 -20.04
CA SER A 53 0.17 17.60 -19.06
C SER A 53 0.17 17.04 -17.64
N VAL A 54 -0.15 15.76 -17.47
CA VAL A 54 -0.04 15.06 -16.18
C VAL A 54 1.42 14.94 -15.75
N MET A 55 2.31 14.58 -16.68
CA MET A 55 3.75 14.52 -16.40
C MET A 55 4.28 15.87 -15.93
N ASN A 56 3.96 16.95 -16.68
CA ASN A 56 4.40 18.31 -16.34
C ASN A 56 3.87 18.74 -14.96
N TYR A 57 2.62 18.43 -14.65
CA TYR A 57 2.03 18.70 -13.35
C TYR A 57 2.77 17.99 -12.21
N LEU A 58 3.09 16.71 -12.38
CA LEU A 58 3.83 15.93 -11.36
C LEU A 58 5.26 16.45 -11.17
N CYS A 59 5.95 16.85 -12.25
CA CYS A 59 7.25 17.51 -12.17
C CYS A 59 7.17 18.84 -11.41
N GLN A 60 6.17 19.68 -11.70
CA GLN A 60 5.96 20.93 -10.97
C GLN A 60 5.71 20.68 -9.47
N MET A 61 4.96 19.65 -9.15
CA MET A 61 4.68 19.26 -7.75
C MET A 61 5.97 18.86 -7.02
N THR A 62 6.83 18.07 -7.63
CA THR A 62 8.11 17.67 -7.02
C THR A 62 9.05 18.86 -6.88
N ASP A 63 9.27 19.64 -7.94
CA ASP A 63 10.14 20.82 -7.95
C ASP A 63 9.76 21.85 -6.88
N GLN A 64 8.46 22.13 -6.75
CA GLN A 64 7.97 23.08 -5.77
C GLN A 64 8.14 22.60 -4.33
N ASN A 65 7.93 21.31 -4.05
CA ASN A 65 8.19 20.75 -2.71
C ASN A 65 9.68 20.73 -2.38
N HIS A 66 10.54 20.40 -3.34
CA HIS A 66 12.00 20.46 -3.17
C HIS A 66 12.51 21.86 -2.83
N SER A 67 11.82 22.93 -3.25
CA SER A 67 12.20 24.30 -2.87
C SER A 67 12.07 24.58 -1.35
N PHE A 68 11.45 23.69 -0.61
CA PHE A 68 11.33 23.70 0.86
C PHE A 68 12.16 22.60 1.55
N ASP A 69 13.12 22.00 0.85
CA ASP A 69 13.92 20.86 1.33
C ASP A 69 13.03 19.65 1.74
N THR A 70 11.87 19.52 1.12
CA THR A 70 10.89 18.46 1.41
C THR A 70 10.95 17.40 0.31
N LEU A 71 11.17 16.15 0.70
CA LEU A 71 11.13 14.99 -0.20
C LEU A 71 9.69 14.67 -0.61
N VAL A 72 9.52 14.13 -1.80
CA VAL A 72 8.21 13.72 -2.32
C VAL A 72 8.17 12.20 -2.46
N SER A 73 7.21 11.58 -1.77
CA SER A 73 6.96 10.14 -1.82
C SER A 73 5.76 9.80 -2.67
N LEU A 74 5.85 8.68 -3.39
CA LEU A 74 4.74 8.04 -4.07
C LEU A 74 4.18 6.89 -3.23
N ALA A 75 2.90 6.93 -2.88
CA ALA A 75 2.24 5.79 -2.23
C ALA A 75 1.71 4.80 -3.28
N ILE A 76 2.31 3.61 -3.32
CA ILE A 76 1.86 2.48 -4.15
C ILE A 76 0.88 1.64 -3.33
N MET A 77 -0.39 1.64 -3.74
CA MET A 77 -1.50 1.03 -3.02
C MET A 77 -2.37 0.16 -3.94
N PRO A 78 -1.89 -1.00 -4.42
CA PRO A 78 -2.72 -1.87 -5.25
C PRO A 78 -3.82 -2.53 -4.39
N PHE A 79 -5.06 -2.07 -4.52
CA PHE A 79 -6.19 -2.65 -3.78
C PHE A 79 -6.61 -4.01 -4.32
N THR A 80 -6.43 -4.26 -5.62
CA THR A 80 -6.78 -5.52 -6.28
C THR A 80 -5.63 -6.01 -7.16
N ALA A 81 -5.73 -7.25 -7.60
CA ALA A 81 -4.96 -7.74 -8.74
C ALA A 81 -5.40 -7.03 -10.03
N PRO A 82 -4.58 -7.07 -11.12
CA PRO A 82 -4.97 -6.51 -12.42
C PRO A 82 -6.30 -7.03 -12.93
N ASP A 83 -6.52 -8.34 -12.83
CA ASP A 83 -7.82 -8.97 -13.05
C ASP A 83 -8.50 -9.15 -11.68
N PRO A 84 -9.65 -8.49 -11.45
CA PRO A 84 -10.36 -8.53 -10.17
C PRO A 84 -10.93 -9.91 -9.82
N LEU A 85 -10.90 -10.87 -10.74
CA LEU A 85 -11.26 -12.27 -10.46
C LEU A 85 -10.16 -13.01 -9.67
N TYR A 86 -8.97 -12.44 -9.54
CA TYR A 86 -7.85 -13.05 -8.83
C TYR A 86 -7.53 -12.34 -7.52
N ASP A 87 -7.08 -13.08 -6.55
CA ASP A 87 -6.61 -12.61 -5.25
C ASP A 87 -5.48 -13.50 -4.74
N VAL A 88 -4.97 -13.19 -3.55
CA VAL A 88 -3.92 -13.96 -2.87
C VAL A 88 -4.31 -15.44 -2.77
N CYS A 89 -5.55 -15.72 -2.35
CA CYS A 89 -6.12 -17.06 -2.23
C CYS A 89 -7.52 -17.12 -2.82
N ALA A 90 -7.96 -18.34 -3.13
CA ALA A 90 -9.32 -18.63 -3.57
C ALA A 90 -10.35 -18.68 -2.43
N ASP A 91 -9.90 -18.60 -1.18
CA ASP A 91 -10.76 -18.68 0.01
C ASP A 91 -11.57 -17.38 0.19
N ARG A 92 -12.91 -17.57 0.34
CA ARG A 92 -13.89 -16.48 0.41
C ARG A 92 -14.47 -16.22 1.79
N ALA A 93 -14.31 -17.13 2.71
CA ALA A 93 -14.93 -17.00 4.03
C ALA A 93 -14.49 -15.69 4.68
N TYR A 94 -13.22 -15.35 4.50
CA TYR A 94 -12.64 -14.14 5.01
C TYR A 94 -13.17 -12.85 4.34
N ASP A 95 -13.36 -12.85 3.03
CA ASP A 95 -13.90 -11.70 2.28
C ASP A 95 -15.32 -11.34 2.75
N LYS A 96 -16.12 -12.34 3.15
CA LYS A 96 -17.49 -12.12 3.63
C LYS A 96 -17.51 -11.48 5.02
N ASP A 97 -16.72 -12.00 5.94
CA ASP A 97 -16.64 -11.48 7.31
C ASP A 97 -15.99 -10.09 7.35
N PHE A 98 -14.98 -9.86 6.54
CA PHE A 98 -14.37 -8.54 6.37
C PHE A 98 -15.38 -7.52 5.81
N ARG A 99 -16.21 -7.91 4.84
CA ARG A 99 -17.28 -7.07 4.30
C ARG A 99 -18.34 -6.70 5.33
N GLU A 100 -18.82 -7.69 6.08
CA GLU A 100 -19.84 -7.45 7.11
C GLU A 100 -19.30 -6.52 8.20
N GLN A 101 -18.04 -6.70 8.57
CA GLN A 101 -17.35 -5.81 9.51
C GLN A 101 -17.15 -4.40 8.93
N MET A 102 -16.78 -4.27 7.66
CA MET A 102 -16.65 -2.95 7.00
C MET A 102 -17.99 -2.25 6.85
N ARG A 103 -19.06 -2.95 6.52
CA ARG A 103 -20.42 -2.39 6.44
C ARG A 103 -20.97 -1.95 7.78
N SER A 104 -20.69 -2.67 8.85
CA SER A 104 -21.22 -2.37 10.18
C SER A 104 -20.53 -1.23 10.89
N SER A 105 -19.39 -0.74 10.39
CA SER A 105 -18.52 0.18 11.12
C SER A 105 -18.60 1.64 10.66
N VAL A 106 -19.22 1.92 9.53
CA VAL A 106 -19.24 3.28 8.96
C VAL A 106 -20.56 3.54 8.21
N ASP A 107 -21.44 4.31 8.81
CA ASP A 107 -22.53 4.96 8.09
C ASP A 107 -21.95 5.87 7.00
N GLY A 108 -22.10 5.50 5.73
CA GLY A 108 -21.69 6.29 4.57
C GLY A 108 -20.33 5.94 3.93
N MET A 109 -19.65 4.86 4.38
CA MET A 109 -18.42 4.38 3.75
C MET A 109 -18.61 3.11 2.91
N ASP A 110 -19.79 2.91 2.37
CA ASP A 110 -20.10 1.79 1.47
C ASP A 110 -19.15 1.72 0.26
N ASP A 111 -18.57 2.86 -0.13
CA ASP A 111 -17.76 2.96 -1.35
C ASP A 111 -16.33 2.43 -1.20
N TYR A 112 -15.71 2.51 -0.02
CA TYR A 112 -14.31 2.07 0.14
C TYR A 112 -14.18 0.56 0.36
N GLY A 113 -15.15 -0.05 1.03
CA GLY A 113 -15.21 -1.50 1.25
C GLY A 113 -15.75 -2.26 0.04
N SER A 114 -16.65 -1.65 -0.74
CA SER A 114 -17.30 -2.26 -1.92
C SER A 114 -16.29 -2.60 -3.03
N ASN A 115 -15.25 -1.80 -3.22
CA ASN A 115 -14.28 -1.99 -4.29
C ASN A 115 -13.45 -3.28 -4.17
N ILE A 116 -13.17 -3.73 -2.95
CA ILE A 116 -12.48 -5.01 -2.71
C ILE A 116 -13.48 -6.17 -2.80
N ALA A 117 -14.74 -5.88 -2.58
CA ALA A 117 -15.82 -6.82 -2.39
C ALA A 117 -16.60 -7.13 -3.66
N TRP A 118 -16.41 -6.34 -4.72
CA TRP A 118 -17.32 -6.33 -5.86
C TRP A 118 -16.91 -7.30 -6.95
N ARG A 119 -17.17 -8.56 -6.73
CA ARG A 119 -16.91 -9.62 -7.74
C ARG A 119 -18.19 -10.33 -8.15
N GLY A 120 -19.34 -9.65 -8.07
CA GLY A 120 -20.62 -10.19 -8.57
C GLY A 120 -20.98 -11.58 -8.04
N GLY A 121 -20.56 -11.92 -6.83
CA GLY A 121 -20.79 -13.25 -6.29
C GLY A 121 -19.84 -14.35 -6.80
N GLN A 122 -18.87 -14.05 -7.66
CA GLN A 122 -17.91 -15.05 -8.18
C GLN A 122 -16.78 -15.36 -7.19
N ALA A 123 -16.27 -16.62 -7.23
CA ALA A 123 -15.13 -17.05 -6.45
C ALA A 123 -13.85 -16.36 -6.94
N ALA A 124 -13.08 -15.79 -6.02
CA ALA A 124 -11.73 -15.38 -6.33
C ALA A 124 -10.95 -16.61 -6.82
N ARG A 125 -10.03 -16.37 -7.75
CA ARG A 125 -9.03 -17.35 -8.16
C ARG A 125 -7.72 -16.96 -7.53
N GLU A 126 -6.94 -17.95 -7.13
CA GLU A 126 -5.62 -17.71 -6.61
C GLU A 126 -4.70 -17.20 -7.72
N LEU A 127 -3.92 -16.15 -7.43
CA LEU A 127 -2.90 -15.62 -8.33
C LEU A 127 -1.85 -16.68 -8.64
N SER A 128 -1.59 -16.91 -9.92
CA SER A 128 -0.46 -17.74 -10.38
C SER A 128 0.87 -16.99 -10.17
N ARG A 129 1.98 -17.75 -10.15
CA ARG A 129 3.33 -17.18 -10.09
C ARG A 129 3.61 -16.18 -11.22
N ALA A 130 3.13 -16.47 -12.43
CA ALA A 130 3.29 -15.57 -13.57
C ALA A 130 2.58 -14.24 -13.35
N GLN A 131 1.35 -14.26 -12.84
CA GLN A 131 0.61 -13.03 -12.51
C GLN A 131 1.26 -12.25 -11.35
N ILE A 132 1.82 -12.93 -10.35
CA ILE A 132 2.59 -12.28 -9.29
C ILE A 132 3.81 -11.57 -9.86
N ALA A 133 4.56 -12.23 -10.76
CA ALA A 133 5.72 -11.62 -11.43
C ALA A 133 5.33 -10.41 -12.29
N GLU A 134 4.21 -10.46 -13.01
CA GLU A 134 3.67 -9.32 -13.75
C GLU A 134 3.32 -8.14 -12.84
N ILE A 135 2.73 -8.40 -11.68
CA ILE A 135 2.40 -7.37 -10.69
C ILE A 135 3.68 -6.72 -10.16
N VAL A 136 4.68 -7.52 -9.82
CA VAL A 136 5.99 -7.03 -9.37
C VAL A 136 6.62 -6.12 -10.42
N GLU A 137 6.71 -6.58 -11.67
CA GLU A 137 7.31 -5.79 -12.76
C GLU A 137 6.54 -4.49 -13.00
N MET A 138 5.22 -4.56 -13.06
CA MET A 138 4.37 -3.39 -13.29
C MET A 138 4.57 -2.31 -12.20
N GLN A 139 4.58 -2.70 -10.92
CA GLN A 139 4.76 -1.74 -9.83
C GLN A 139 6.19 -1.19 -9.76
N ALA A 140 7.19 -2.00 -10.12
CA ALA A 140 8.56 -1.54 -10.19
C ALA A 140 8.79 -0.55 -11.35
N GLN A 141 8.22 -0.80 -12.52
CA GLN A 141 8.25 0.15 -13.65
C GLN A 141 7.54 1.46 -13.30
N ARG A 142 6.49 1.38 -12.49
CA ARG A 142 5.80 2.55 -11.98
C ARG A 142 6.69 3.38 -11.05
N ALA A 143 7.40 2.75 -10.13
CA ALA A 143 8.37 3.43 -9.28
C ALA A 143 9.45 4.14 -10.13
N LEU A 144 9.97 3.47 -11.17
CA LEU A 144 10.92 4.08 -12.11
C LEU A 144 10.33 5.28 -12.85
N TYR A 145 9.07 5.20 -13.28
CA TYR A 145 8.39 6.31 -13.93
C TYR A 145 8.33 7.54 -13.03
N TYR A 146 7.86 7.39 -11.79
CA TYR A 146 7.75 8.49 -10.83
C TYR A 146 9.12 9.01 -10.39
N LYS A 147 10.13 8.15 -10.27
CA LYS A 147 11.52 8.61 -10.05
C LYS A 147 11.96 9.59 -11.14
N LYS A 148 11.65 9.31 -12.41
CA LYS A 148 11.96 10.21 -13.54
C LYS A 148 11.22 11.55 -13.49
N LEU A 149 10.12 11.63 -12.73
CA LEU A 149 9.35 12.85 -12.49
C LEU A 149 9.80 13.59 -11.22
N GLY A 150 10.91 13.19 -10.60
CA GLY A 150 11.49 13.86 -9.44
C GLY A 150 11.04 13.30 -8.08
N PHE A 151 10.33 12.17 -8.03
CA PHE A 151 10.00 11.55 -6.74
C PHE A 151 11.22 10.92 -6.10
N ASP A 152 11.38 11.13 -4.80
CA ASP A 152 12.54 10.71 -4.00
C ASP A 152 12.30 9.38 -3.29
N MET A 153 11.05 9.02 -3.06
CA MET A 153 10.67 7.88 -2.24
C MET A 153 9.43 7.18 -2.80
N VAL A 154 9.36 5.88 -2.58
CA VAL A 154 8.14 5.09 -2.75
C VAL A 154 7.71 4.52 -1.40
N THR A 155 6.43 4.69 -1.07
CA THR A 155 5.77 4.09 0.09
C THR A 155 4.93 2.92 -0.37
N LEU A 156 5.32 1.69 -0.01
CA LEU A 156 4.55 0.48 -0.29
C LEU A 156 3.51 0.28 0.82
N HIS A 157 2.24 0.43 0.49
CA HIS A 157 1.16 0.27 1.46
C HIS A 157 0.84 -1.21 1.68
N CYS A 158 1.32 -1.76 2.78
CA CYS A 158 1.17 -3.16 3.18
C CYS A 158 0.46 -3.31 4.54
N ALA A 159 -0.43 -2.38 4.88
CA ALA A 159 -1.16 -2.37 6.15
C ALA A 159 -2.65 -2.66 5.97
N TYR A 160 -3.31 -3.04 7.07
CA TYR A 160 -4.77 -3.16 7.25
C TYR A 160 -5.46 -4.26 6.43
N ARG A 161 -4.76 -5.12 5.73
CA ARG A 161 -5.34 -6.07 4.76
C ARG A 161 -6.15 -5.40 3.65
N ALA A 162 -5.97 -4.09 3.47
CA ALA A 162 -6.69 -3.28 2.49
C ALA A 162 -6.13 -3.42 1.07
N THR A 163 -4.81 -3.59 0.96
CA THR A 163 -4.13 -3.72 -0.33
C THR A 163 -3.77 -5.17 -0.62
N LEU A 164 -3.49 -5.48 -1.88
CA LEU A 164 -3.03 -6.80 -2.29
C LEU A 164 -1.78 -7.24 -1.49
N PHE A 165 -0.81 -6.34 -1.33
CA PHE A 165 0.42 -6.64 -0.58
C PHE A 165 0.16 -6.92 0.89
N SER A 166 -0.74 -6.17 1.54
CA SER A 166 -1.11 -6.42 2.94
C SER A 166 -1.85 -7.73 3.11
N ARG A 167 -2.62 -8.16 2.10
CA ARG A 167 -3.29 -9.47 2.11
C ARG A 167 -2.30 -10.63 1.92
N PHE A 168 -1.19 -10.40 1.19
CA PHE A 168 -0.10 -11.39 1.15
C PHE A 168 0.56 -11.54 2.53
N LEU A 169 0.81 -10.45 3.25
CA LEU A 169 1.50 -10.49 4.56
C LEU A 169 0.68 -11.17 5.65
N SER A 170 -0.62 -10.92 5.71
CA SER A 170 -1.45 -11.41 6.81
C SER A 170 -1.76 -12.91 6.68
N PRO A 171 -1.50 -13.71 7.73
CA PRO A 171 -1.90 -15.12 7.74
C PRO A 171 -3.43 -15.31 7.78
N LEU A 172 -4.18 -14.25 8.07
CA LEU A 172 -5.65 -14.28 8.04
C LEU A 172 -6.21 -14.24 6.61
N THR A 173 -5.41 -13.85 5.64
CA THR A 173 -5.81 -13.73 4.23
C THR A 173 -4.95 -14.54 3.28
N ASN A 174 -3.74 -14.91 3.70
CA ASN A 174 -2.82 -15.69 2.89
C ASN A 174 -2.74 -17.13 3.42
N HIS A 175 -3.51 -18.02 2.80
CA HIS A 175 -3.53 -19.45 3.10
C HIS A 175 -2.80 -20.27 2.04
N ARG A 176 -1.94 -19.62 1.23
CA ARG A 176 -1.14 -20.31 0.20
C ARG A 176 -0.20 -21.32 0.81
N THR A 177 0.00 -22.41 0.08
CA THR A 177 0.91 -23.51 0.45
C THR A 177 2.18 -23.53 -0.41
N ASP A 178 2.31 -22.58 -1.33
CA ASP A 178 3.49 -22.39 -2.16
C ASP A 178 4.49 -21.40 -1.52
N GLU A 179 5.52 -21.01 -2.28
CA GLU A 179 6.58 -20.11 -1.85
C GLU A 179 6.15 -18.69 -1.52
N TYR A 180 4.89 -18.33 -1.76
CA TYR A 180 4.29 -17.03 -1.41
C TYR A 180 3.37 -17.13 -0.18
N GLY A 181 3.38 -18.25 0.54
CA GLY A 181 2.55 -18.50 1.72
C GLY A 181 3.33 -19.08 2.88
N VAL A 182 2.67 -19.89 3.68
CA VAL A 182 3.16 -20.72 4.81
C VAL A 182 3.67 -19.90 5.99
N ASP A 183 4.77 -19.21 5.87
CA ASP A 183 5.43 -18.40 6.91
C ASP A 183 5.66 -16.95 6.47
N ILE A 184 6.21 -16.14 7.33
CA ILE A 184 6.47 -14.72 7.01
C ILE A 184 7.47 -14.55 5.86
N ALA A 185 8.41 -15.45 5.70
CA ALA A 185 9.35 -15.42 4.59
C ALA A 185 8.64 -15.65 3.25
N GLY A 186 7.70 -16.59 3.20
CA GLY A 186 6.85 -16.78 2.03
C GLY A 186 5.85 -15.65 1.83
N ARG A 187 5.10 -15.28 2.86
CA ARG A 187 4.08 -14.23 2.77
C ARG A 187 4.66 -12.86 2.39
N SER A 188 5.89 -12.56 2.76
CA SER A 188 6.58 -11.31 2.38
C SER A 188 7.29 -11.36 1.03
N ARG A 189 7.36 -12.51 0.38
CA ARG A 189 8.17 -12.72 -0.82
C ARG A 189 7.85 -11.74 -1.95
N ILE A 190 6.58 -11.54 -2.28
CA ILE A 190 6.16 -10.58 -3.32
C ILE A 190 6.67 -9.16 -3.05
N ILE A 191 6.65 -8.73 -1.78
CA ILE A 191 7.11 -7.39 -1.38
C ILE A 191 8.62 -7.29 -1.53
N ARG A 192 9.37 -8.30 -1.10
CA ARG A 192 10.83 -8.33 -1.23
C ARG A 192 11.28 -8.40 -2.69
N GLU A 193 10.59 -9.17 -3.51
CA GLU A 193 10.81 -9.21 -4.96
C GLU A 193 10.53 -7.84 -5.60
N LEU A 194 9.47 -7.15 -5.18
CA LEU A 194 9.17 -5.80 -5.64
C LEU A 194 10.26 -4.81 -5.20
N CYS A 195 10.66 -4.81 -3.94
CA CYS A 195 11.73 -3.94 -3.45
C CYS A 195 13.06 -4.18 -4.21
N ALA A 196 13.44 -5.45 -4.38
CA ALA A 196 14.62 -5.83 -5.16
C ALA A 196 14.53 -5.32 -6.60
N ARG A 197 13.38 -5.47 -7.24
CA ARG A 197 13.17 -5.01 -8.61
C ARG A 197 13.20 -3.48 -8.72
N ILE A 198 12.65 -2.76 -7.74
CA ILE A 198 12.77 -1.29 -7.65
C ILE A 198 14.25 -0.90 -7.53
N ARG A 199 15.04 -1.58 -6.67
CA ARG A 199 16.48 -1.33 -6.55
C ARG A 199 17.24 -1.56 -7.85
N GLU A 200 16.91 -2.61 -8.59
CA GLU A 200 17.53 -2.88 -9.91
C GLU A 200 17.23 -1.76 -10.92
N LEU A 201 15.98 -1.28 -10.98
CA LEU A 201 15.55 -0.28 -11.95
C LEU A 201 15.92 1.15 -11.56
N CYS A 202 15.81 1.45 -10.27
CA CYS A 202 15.93 2.82 -9.76
C CYS A 202 17.30 3.08 -9.08
N GLY A 203 18.06 2.05 -8.72
CA GLY A 203 19.27 2.21 -7.92
C GLY A 203 18.99 2.51 -6.46
N GLN A 204 20.01 3.04 -5.76
CA GLN A 204 19.94 3.38 -4.33
C GLN A 204 19.45 4.82 -4.06
N ASP A 205 19.26 5.60 -5.11
CA ASP A 205 18.90 7.03 -4.99
C ASP A 205 17.43 7.24 -4.64
N ILE A 206 16.60 6.20 -4.76
CA ILE A 206 15.20 6.26 -4.33
C ILE A 206 15.05 5.57 -2.97
N LEU A 207 14.37 6.21 -2.03
CA LEU A 207 14.05 5.60 -0.74
C LEU A 207 12.86 4.66 -0.89
N ILE A 208 12.88 3.55 -0.18
CA ILE A 208 11.77 2.59 -0.10
C ILE A 208 11.26 2.55 1.33
N GLU A 209 10.02 3.00 1.52
CA GLU A 209 9.29 2.90 2.77
C GLU A 209 8.30 1.75 2.71
N LEU A 210 8.32 0.90 3.72
CA LEU A 210 7.32 -0.17 3.90
C LEU A 210 6.35 0.20 5.01
N GLN A 211 5.12 0.51 4.64
CA GLN A 211 4.05 0.81 5.57
C GLN A 211 3.33 -0.47 5.96
N ILE A 212 3.51 -0.93 7.20
CA ILE A 212 3.01 -2.23 7.68
C ILE A 212 2.16 -2.11 8.94
N THR A 213 1.36 -3.13 9.20
CA THR A 213 0.81 -3.38 10.53
C THR A 213 1.86 -4.11 11.35
N GLY A 214 2.22 -3.59 12.52
CA GLY A 214 3.26 -4.18 13.37
C GLY A 214 2.86 -5.55 13.90
N SER A 215 1.74 -5.61 14.61
CA SER A 215 1.12 -6.87 15.03
C SER A 215 -0.39 -6.82 14.77
N GLU A 216 -0.98 -7.97 14.55
CA GLU A 216 -2.37 -8.11 14.14
C GLU A 216 -3.09 -9.09 15.08
N PRO A 217 -4.22 -8.71 15.71
CA PRO A 217 -4.97 -9.62 16.56
C PRO A 217 -5.40 -10.90 15.81
N GLY A 218 -4.94 -12.05 16.29
CA GLY A 218 -5.19 -13.34 15.63
C GLY A 218 -4.44 -13.58 14.32
N GLY A 219 -3.63 -12.61 13.88
CA GLY A 219 -2.85 -12.65 12.64
C GLY A 219 -1.34 -12.58 12.87
N THR A 220 -0.68 -11.64 12.18
CA THR A 220 0.78 -11.45 12.24
C THR A 220 1.22 -11.11 13.67
N ARG A 221 2.22 -11.81 14.17
CA ARG A 221 2.80 -11.59 15.51
C ARG A 221 4.00 -10.67 15.40
N ILE A 222 4.39 -10.04 16.51
CA ILE A 222 5.52 -9.11 16.52
C ILE A 222 6.85 -9.77 16.15
N GLU A 223 7.04 -11.05 16.50
CA GLU A 223 8.22 -11.83 16.14
C GLU A 223 8.31 -12.00 14.62
N GLU A 224 7.19 -12.19 13.94
CA GLU A 224 7.13 -12.26 12.47
C GLU A 224 7.44 -10.90 11.83
N THR A 225 7.03 -9.79 12.46
CA THR A 225 7.37 -8.45 12.00
C THR A 225 8.85 -8.15 12.17
N ILE A 226 9.47 -8.59 13.26
CA ILE A 226 10.92 -8.51 13.45
C ILE A 226 11.64 -9.33 12.37
N GLU A 227 11.17 -10.52 12.07
CA GLU A 227 11.75 -11.35 11.01
C GLU A 227 11.53 -10.71 9.62
N LEU A 228 10.37 -10.13 9.35
CA LEU A 228 10.12 -9.34 8.14
C LEU A 228 11.16 -8.22 7.98
N ALA A 229 11.44 -7.48 9.06
CA ALA A 229 12.44 -6.41 9.02
C ALA A 229 13.84 -6.95 8.66
N ARG A 230 14.24 -8.10 9.23
CA ARG A 230 15.50 -8.78 8.86
C ARG A 230 15.53 -9.21 7.40
N LEU A 231 14.44 -9.80 6.91
CA LEU A 231 14.35 -10.25 5.53
C LEU A 231 14.36 -9.10 4.52
N CYS A 232 14.03 -7.88 4.95
CA CYS A 232 14.05 -6.67 4.13
C CYS A 232 15.33 -5.85 4.29
N GLU A 233 16.31 -6.31 5.06
CA GLU A 233 17.58 -5.62 5.25
C GLU A 233 18.29 -5.40 3.91
N GLY A 234 18.74 -4.16 3.66
CA GLY A 234 19.34 -3.74 2.40
C GLY A 234 18.35 -3.52 1.25
N LEU A 235 17.05 -3.81 1.42
CA LEU A 235 16.01 -3.56 0.43
C LEU A 235 15.14 -2.35 0.80
N VAL A 236 14.81 -2.20 2.08
CA VAL A 236 13.89 -1.19 2.62
C VAL A 236 14.70 -0.20 3.48
N ASP A 237 14.42 1.09 3.34
CA ASP A 237 15.09 2.14 4.10
C ASP A 237 14.30 2.56 5.34
N ILE A 238 12.96 2.51 5.25
CA ILE A 238 12.08 3.01 6.31
C ILE A 238 10.94 2.03 6.55
N PHE A 239 10.69 1.71 7.82
CA PHE A 239 9.48 1.02 8.25
C PHE A 239 8.52 2.01 8.91
N GLN A 240 7.32 2.14 8.35
CA GLN A 240 6.24 2.92 8.93
C GLN A 240 5.21 1.98 9.56
N PHE A 241 5.03 2.08 10.86
CA PHE A 241 4.07 1.24 11.59
C PHE A 241 2.69 1.88 11.63
N ARG A 242 1.69 1.07 11.32
CA ARG A 242 0.28 1.45 11.41
C ARG A 242 -0.42 0.55 12.41
N ALA A 243 -1.17 1.15 13.31
CA ALA A 243 -1.98 0.40 14.25
C ALA A 243 -3.16 -0.25 13.55
N GLN A 244 -3.39 -1.54 13.83
CA GLN A 244 -4.60 -2.21 13.41
C GLN A 244 -5.57 -2.29 14.59
N SER A 245 -6.78 -1.78 14.42
CA SER A 245 -7.84 -1.92 15.40
C SER A 245 -8.30 -3.38 15.49
N PRO A 246 -8.57 -3.91 16.67
CA PRO A 246 -9.26 -5.19 16.83
C PRO A 246 -10.61 -5.24 16.09
N ASN A 247 -11.25 -4.08 16.00
CA ASN A 247 -12.49 -3.85 15.25
C ASN A 247 -12.19 -3.17 13.93
N ASN A 248 -11.28 -3.60 13.19
CA ASN A 248 -10.73 -3.23 11.87
C ASN A 248 -11.26 -1.99 11.14
N ASN A 249 -12.32 -1.35 11.59
CA ASN A 249 -13.21 -0.61 10.73
C ASN A 249 -13.72 0.68 11.33
N HIS A 250 -13.18 1.13 12.46
CA HIS A 250 -13.61 2.41 12.99
C HIS A 250 -12.65 3.50 12.52
N PRO A 251 -13.11 4.52 11.74
CA PRO A 251 -12.27 5.68 11.40
C PRO A 251 -11.68 6.36 12.63
N THR A 252 -12.40 6.30 13.77
CA THR A 252 -11.92 6.77 15.07
C THR A 252 -10.91 5.82 15.72
N GLY A 253 -10.77 4.61 15.22
CA GLY A 253 -9.79 3.64 15.72
C GLY A 253 -8.34 4.12 15.53
N TYR A 254 -8.07 4.87 14.50
CA TYR A 254 -6.75 5.45 14.23
C TYR A 254 -6.28 6.44 15.30
N ASN A 255 -7.18 7.05 16.03
CA ASN A 255 -6.89 8.09 17.00
C ASN A 255 -7.08 7.63 18.46
N SER A 256 -7.39 6.37 18.72
CA SER A 256 -7.48 5.88 20.08
C SER A 256 -6.09 5.80 20.71
N LYS A 257 -6.00 6.21 21.97
CA LYS A 257 -4.73 6.11 22.73
C LYS A 257 -4.16 4.69 22.71
N LEU A 258 -5.03 3.68 22.75
CA LEU A 258 -4.64 2.27 22.71
C LEU A 258 -3.88 1.91 21.42
N HIS A 259 -4.32 2.42 20.28
CA HIS A 259 -3.66 2.17 18.99
C HIS A 259 -2.30 2.86 18.90
N ILE A 260 -2.19 4.08 19.39
CA ILE A 260 -0.91 4.81 19.44
C ILE A 260 0.09 4.03 20.29
N TYR A 261 -0.31 3.59 21.48
CA TYR A 261 0.58 2.80 22.35
C TYR A 261 1.00 1.50 21.69
N LYS A 262 0.08 0.74 21.08
CA LYS A 262 0.41 -0.51 20.40
C LYS A 262 1.39 -0.30 19.24
N THR A 263 1.19 0.74 18.43
CA THR A 263 2.12 1.08 17.35
C THR A 263 3.51 1.43 17.88
N LEU A 264 3.59 2.19 19.00
CA LEU A 264 4.86 2.52 19.64
C LEU A 264 5.56 1.29 20.22
N GLU A 265 4.81 0.38 20.85
CA GLU A 265 5.34 -0.89 21.38
C GLU A 265 5.92 -1.74 20.25
N ASP A 266 5.19 -1.91 19.15
CA ASP A 266 5.63 -2.69 18.00
C ASP A 266 6.87 -2.07 17.34
N CYS A 267 6.90 -0.76 17.17
CA CYS A 267 8.05 -0.02 16.65
C CYS A 267 9.26 -0.18 17.59
N ALA A 268 9.08 -0.04 18.90
CA ALA A 268 10.13 -0.21 19.88
C ALA A 268 10.68 -1.64 19.90
N ALA A 269 9.83 -2.65 19.75
CA ALA A 269 10.24 -4.05 19.71
C ALA A 269 11.11 -4.35 18.46
N VAL A 270 10.73 -3.85 17.28
CA VAL A 270 11.53 -4.03 16.07
C VAL A 270 12.85 -3.29 16.20
N LYS A 271 12.86 -2.04 16.67
CA LYS A 271 14.08 -1.28 16.88
C LYS A 271 15.03 -1.95 17.90
N ALA A 272 14.49 -2.50 19.00
CA ALA A 272 15.27 -3.19 20.02
C ALA A 272 15.88 -4.50 19.51
N SER A 273 15.34 -5.11 18.46
CA SER A 273 15.89 -6.33 17.86
C SER A 273 17.17 -6.08 17.04
N GLY A 274 17.57 -4.82 16.86
CA GLY A 274 18.75 -4.42 16.07
C GLY A 274 18.54 -4.52 14.56
N THR A 275 17.29 -4.61 14.11
CA THR A 275 16.90 -4.56 12.71
C THR A 275 16.29 -3.19 12.40
N GLY A 276 16.85 -2.46 11.45
CA GLY A 276 16.37 -1.14 11.03
C GLY A 276 17.27 0.01 11.45
#